data_14d447d73f5a6895034e78ccc94c0e22
#
_entry.id   14d447d73f5a6895034e78ccc94c0e22
#
_cell.length_a   1.000
_cell.length_b   1.000
_cell.length_c   1.000
_cell.angle_alpha   90.00
_cell.angle_beta   90.00
_cell.angle_gamma   90.00
#
_symmetry.space_group_name_H-M   'P 1'
#
loop_
_entity.id
_entity.type
_entity.pdbx_description
1 polymer ?
#
loop_
_entity_poly.entity_id
_entity_poly.type
_entity_poly.pdbx_seq_one_letter_code
_entity_poly.pdbx_strand_id
1 'polypeptide(L)'
;MSLCHIVRLDGYIQSSYLAVYPNKLMLLDGGCRPDVALVLGYIKNTLKRPISDLKVVVVTHMHPDHAGGAHKLRTATGCLIVSAAKETQWYSGVGGRVMHLVDIGLAHYVAKRQGRAITRLWYSAHLQPDLTVGDSDTIPQFDDWQVLETPGHTDRDLSLFHLPSRQVYTADLIIKLRHKFVAPFPIYDPKVYIQSLQKVKDLKPSNVMMAHGCELAIDAATFDKLIAQAPKHRRTIKDTIKHKLLWRQNDGFSLRKRKR
;
A
#
# COMPACT_ATOMS: atom_id res chain seq x y z
N MET A 1 -15.29 22.75 10.33
CA MET A 1 -14.89 22.06 9.09
C MET A 1 -13.43 21.71 9.21
N SER A 2 -13.03 20.46 8.95
CA SER A 2 -11.61 20.09 8.94
C SER A 2 -10.90 20.89 7.85
N LEU A 3 -9.81 21.57 8.20
CA LEU A 3 -8.96 22.32 7.24
C LEU A 3 -7.97 21.36 6.53
N CYS A 4 -8.29 20.07 6.47
CA CYS A 4 -7.44 19.07 5.83
C CYS A 4 -7.55 19.16 4.31
N HIS A 5 -6.39 19.22 3.68
CA HIS A 5 -6.24 19.10 2.24
C HIS A 5 -5.37 17.86 1.95
N ILE A 6 -5.85 16.94 1.11
CA ILE A 6 -5.11 15.71 0.79
C ILE A 6 -4.43 15.91 -0.57
N VAL A 7 -3.11 15.74 -0.58
CA VAL A 7 -2.28 15.89 -1.79
C VAL A 7 -1.76 14.53 -2.21
N ARG A 8 -1.94 14.20 -3.48
CA ARG A 8 -1.32 13.03 -4.09
C ARG A 8 0.05 13.39 -4.66
N LEU A 9 1.05 12.58 -4.31
CA LEU A 9 2.41 12.65 -4.84
C LEU A 9 2.66 11.44 -5.75
N ASP A 10 3.29 11.65 -6.91
CA ASP A 10 3.68 10.56 -7.82
C ASP A 10 4.96 9.90 -7.30
N GLY A 11 4.80 8.90 -6.46
CA GLY A 11 5.89 8.14 -5.85
C GLY A 11 6.64 7.27 -6.85
N TYR A 12 7.61 6.50 -6.33
CA TYR A 12 8.52 5.71 -7.17
C TYR A 12 7.79 4.61 -7.97
N ILE A 13 6.93 3.84 -7.32
CA ILE A 13 6.10 2.80 -7.97
C ILE A 13 4.63 2.88 -7.59
N GLN A 14 4.28 3.77 -6.67
CA GLN A 14 2.92 3.96 -6.16
C GLN A 14 2.60 5.45 -5.99
N SER A 15 1.33 5.77 -5.76
CA SER A 15 0.88 7.08 -5.31
C SER A 15 1.02 7.18 -3.79
N SER A 16 1.68 8.24 -3.29
CA SER A 16 1.71 8.60 -1.88
C SER A 16 0.73 9.73 -1.61
N TYR A 17 0.06 9.72 -0.46
CA TYR A 17 -0.92 10.74 -0.10
C TYR A 17 -0.48 11.46 1.18
N LEU A 18 -0.42 12.79 1.11
CA LEU A 18 -0.06 13.66 2.22
C LEU A 18 -1.30 14.43 2.67
N ALA A 19 -1.72 14.22 3.91
CA ALA A 19 -2.76 15.02 4.56
C ALA A 19 -2.11 16.29 5.11
N VAL A 20 -2.54 17.45 4.59
CA VAL A 20 -1.98 18.77 4.88
C VAL A 20 -2.96 19.55 5.74
N TYR A 21 -2.54 19.86 6.96
CA TYR A 21 -3.25 20.74 7.90
C TYR A 21 -2.47 22.05 8.08
N PRO A 22 -3.05 23.10 8.63
CA PRO A 22 -2.37 24.38 8.81
C PRO A 22 -1.04 24.27 9.57
N ASN A 23 -0.93 23.39 10.59
CA ASN A 23 0.20 23.29 11.50
C ASN A 23 0.82 21.89 11.60
N LYS A 24 0.35 20.90 10.86
CA LYS A 24 0.83 19.52 10.91
C LYS A 24 0.60 18.82 9.58
N LEU A 25 1.37 17.75 9.33
CA LEU A 25 1.27 16.91 8.14
C LEU A 25 1.24 15.43 8.57
N MET A 26 0.52 14.62 7.83
CA MET A 26 0.53 13.17 7.96
C MET A 26 0.71 12.53 6.60
N LEU A 27 1.64 11.58 6.49
CA LEU A 27 1.78 10.73 5.32
C LEU A 27 0.97 9.46 5.52
N LEU A 28 0.05 9.16 4.59
CA LEU A 28 -0.89 8.04 4.72
C LEU A 28 -0.23 6.68 4.51
N ASP A 29 0.98 6.66 3.94
CA ASP A 29 1.81 5.45 3.86
C ASP A 29 3.29 5.81 3.69
N GLY A 30 4.20 4.93 4.14
CA GLY A 30 5.64 5.23 4.21
C GLY A 30 6.37 5.32 2.87
N GLY A 31 5.76 4.86 1.78
CA GLY A 31 6.35 4.89 0.44
C GLY A 31 7.59 4.00 0.28
N CYS A 32 8.14 3.98 -0.92
CA CYS A 32 9.46 3.42 -1.18
C CYS A 32 10.57 4.27 -0.55
N ARG A 33 11.74 3.68 -0.38
CA ARG A 33 12.92 4.42 0.09
C ARG A 33 13.26 5.68 -0.72
N PRO A 34 13.19 5.73 -2.07
CA PRO A 34 13.40 6.94 -2.85
C PRO A 34 12.31 8.01 -2.63
N ASP A 35 11.10 7.64 -2.21
CA ASP A 35 10.01 8.59 -1.98
C ASP A 35 10.27 9.53 -0.82
N VAL A 36 11.21 9.20 0.07
CA VAL A 36 11.67 10.10 1.14
C VAL A 36 12.09 11.46 0.59
N ALA A 37 12.90 11.48 -0.47
CA ALA A 37 13.35 12.72 -1.10
C ALA A 37 12.19 13.50 -1.73
N LEU A 38 11.23 12.80 -2.35
CA LEU A 38 10.02 13.37 -2.92
C LEU A 38 9.18 14.07 -1.84
N VAL A 39 8.88 13.36 -0.74
CA VAL A 39 8.05 13.87 0.36
C VAL A 39 8.71 15.08 1.02
N LEU A 40 9.99 14.96 1.42
CA LEU A 40 10.72 16.06 2.04
C LEU A 40 10.87 17.25 1.11
N GLY A 41 11.15 17.00 -0.17
CA GLY A 41 11.22 18.03 -1.21
C GLY A 41 9.90 18.76 -1.38
N TYR A 42 8.78 18.05 -1.40
CA TYR A 42 7.45 18.64 -1.49
C TYR A 42 7.13 19.53 -0.28
N ILE A 43 7.38 19.05 0.94
CA ILE A 43 7.16 19.81 2.18
C ILE A 43 7.99 21.10 2.15
N LYS A 44 9.29 21.00 1.85
CA LYS A 44 10.23 22.13 1.90
C LYS A 44 10.01 23.11 0.75
N ASN A 45 9.91 22.61 -0.48
CA ASN A 45 9.98 23.44 -1.69
C ASN A 45 8.62 23.89 -2.20
N THR A 46 7.58 23.06 -2.07
CA THR A 46 6.22 23.38 -2.54
C THR A 46 5.37 23.97 -1.44
N LEU A 47 5.28 23.31 -0.28
CA LEU A 47 4.52 23.84 0.84
C LEU A 47 5.24 24.97 1.58
N LYS A 48 6.55 25.14 1.38
CA LYS A 48 7.40 26.12 2.09
C LYS A 48 7.32 25.95 3.62
N ARG A 49 7.29 24.70 4.10
CA ARG A 49 7.13 24.37 5.51
C ARG A 49 8.35 23.64 6.04
N PRO A 50 8.58 23.69 7.38
CA PRO A 50 9.60 22.85 8.02
C PRO A 50 9.23 21.36 7.84
N ILE A 51 10.24 20.53 7.59
CA ILE A 51 10.03 19.08 7.45
C ILE A 51 9.55 18.44 8.76
N SER A 52 9.82 19.07 9.90
CA SER A 52 9.35 18.67 11.24
C SER A 52 7.83 18.84 11.43
N ASP A 53 7.12 19.47 10.47
CA ASP A 53 5.68 19.49 10.45
C ASP A 53 5.08 18.13 10.07
N LEU A 54 5.84 17.23 9.44
CA LEU A 54 5.46 15.84 9.30
C LEU A 54 5.47 15.17 10.66
N LYS A 55 4.28 14.97 11.24
CA LYS A 55 4.11 14.43 12.60
C LYS A 55 3.94 12.92 12.63
N VAL A 56 3.27 12.38 11.62
CA VAL A 56 2.94 10.96 11.54
C VAL A 56 3.19 10.43 10.14
N VAL A 57 3.76 9.24 10.08
CA VAL A 57 3.81 8.38 8.90
C VAL A 57 3.10 7.08 9.27
N VAL A 58 2.02 6.75 8.58
CA VAL A 58 1.37 5.45 8.73
C VAL A 58 2.11 4.43 7.87
N VAL A 59 2.24 3.21 8.35
CA VAL A 59 2.70 2.06 7.57
C VAL A 59 1.54 1.07 7.53
N THR A 60 0.86 1.03 6.39
CA THR A 60 -0.33 0.18 6.22
C THR A 60 0.03 -1.30 6.24
N HIS A 61 1.17 -1.66 5.64
CA HIS A 61 1.76 -3.00 5.68
C HIS A 61 3.24 -2.97 5.27
N MET A 62 3.91 -4.13 5.27
CA MET A 62 5.37 -4.20 5.24
C MET A 62 6.00 -4.25 3.84
N HIS A 63 5.26 -4.16 2.75
CA HIS A 63 5.87 -4.18 1.42
C HIS A 63 6.78 -2.97 1.17
N PRO A 64 7.77 -3.08 0.24
CA PRO A 64 8.81 -2.06 0.04
C PRO A 64 8.28 -0.68 -0.30
N ASP A 65 7.14 -0.61 -0.95
CA ASP A 65 6.47 0.62 -1.38
C ASP A 65 5.52 1.21 -0.33
N HIS A 66 5.36 0.55 0.81
CA HIS A 66 4.55 1.02 1.94
C HIS A 66 5.38 1.29 3.19
N ALA A 67 6.40 0.46 3.46
CA ALA A 67 7.26 0.60 4.64
C ALA A 67 8.66 1.15 4.34
N GLY A 68 9.06 1.17 3.06
CA GLY A 68 10.45 1.39 2.64
C GLY A 68 11.07 2.70 3.06
N GLY A 69 10.29 3.78 3.13
CA GLY A 69 10.72 5.12 3.50
C GLY A 69 10.56 5.46 4.99
N ALA A 70 9.70 4.73 5.73
CA ALA A 70 9.21 5.13 7.04
C ALA A 70 10.33 5.47 8.06
N HIS A 71 11.30 4.57 8.28
CA HIS A 71 12.40 4.83 9.22
C HIS A 71 13.27 6.02 8.83
N LYS A 72 13.46 6.26 7.52
CA LYS A 72 14.23 7.43 7.06
C LYS A 72 13.46 8.72 7.23
N LEU A 73 12.14 8.70 7.00
CA LEU A 73 11.29 9.85 7.28
C LEU A 73 11.33 10.18 8.76
N ARG A 74 11.19 9.20 9.66
CA ARG A 74 11.33 9.40 11.11
C ARG A 74 12.68 10.02 11.47
N THR A 75 13.77 9.47 10.95
CA THR A 75 15.12 10.02 11.23
C THR A 75 15.27 11.46 10.75
N ALA A 76 14.68 11.83 9.62
CA ALA A 76 14.81 13.15 9.03
C ALA A 76 13.89 14.19 9.68
N THR A 77 12.70 13.82 10.14
CA THR A 77 11.65 14.76 10.55
C THR A 77 11.29 14.69 12.03
N GLY A 78 11.64 13.58 12.70
CA GLY A 78 11.15 13.28 14.06
C GLY A 78 9.71 12.80 14.11
N CYS A 79 9.09 12.44 12.97
CA CYS A 79 7.71 11.95 12.94
C CYS A 79 7.55 10.59 13.65
N LEU A 80 6.36 10.31 14.12
CA LEU A 80 5.98 9.00 14.65
C LEU A 80 5.66 8.04 13.50
N ILE A 81 6.10 6.79 13.63
CA ILE A 81 5.64 5.69 12.78
C ILE A 81 4.47 5.01 13.48
N VAL A 82 3.34 4.95 12.78
CA VAL A 82 2.11 4.28 13.25
C VAL A 82 1.85 3.07 12.35
N SER A 83 1.53 1.92 12.94
CA SER A 83 1.19 0.70 12.19
C SER A 83 0.14 -0.15 12.91
N ALA A 84 -0.32 -1.22 12.26
CA ALA A 84 -1.23 -2.17 12.87
C ALA A 84 -0.65 -2.80 14.14
N ALA A 85 -1.51 -3.03 15.14
CA ALA A 85 -1.19 -3.72 16.39
C ALA A 85 -0.98 -5.21 16.13
N LYS A 86 0.25 -5.63 15.80
CA LYS A 86 0.62 -7.03 15.58
C LYS A 86 1.84 -7.39 16.41
N GLU A 87 1.77 -8.51 17.13
CA GLU A 87 2.84 -9.00 18.00
C GLU A 87 4.06 -9.47 17.21
N THR A 88 3.87 -9.95 16.00
CA THR A 88 4.93 -10.55 15.18
C THR A 88 5.32 -9.68 14.01
N GLN A 89 6.58 -9.74 13.60
CA GLN A 89 7.06 -9.10 12.38
C GLN A 89 6.62 -9.89 11.14
N TRP A 90 6.22 -9.18 10.07
CA TRP A 90 5.84 -9.80 8.79
C TRP A 90 6.96 -10.66 8.21
N TYR A 91 8.17 -10.15 8.21
CA TYR A 91 9.35 -10.86 7.69
C TYR A 91 10.11 -11.59 8.81
N SER A 92 9.41 -12.32 9.66
CA SER A 92 10.03 -13.09 10.75
C SER A 92 10.69 -14.38 10.26
N GLY A 93 11.78 -14.78 10.93
CA GLY A 93 12.51 -16.00 10.63
C GLY A 93 13.20 -16.03 9.26
N VAL A 94 13.74 -17.18 8.89
CA VAL A 94 14.46 -17.36 7.61
C VAL A 94 13.53 -17.17 6.41
N GLY A 95 12.34 -17.77 6.47
CA GLY A 95 11.34 -17.66 5.39
C GLY A 95 10.89 -16.20 5.15
N GLY A 96 10.69 -15.44 6.22
CA GLY A 96 10.36 -14.02 6.13
C GLY A 96 11.49 -13.19 5.51
N ARG A 97 12.75 -13.47 5.85
CA ARG A 97 13.91 -12.78 5.23
C ARG A 97 14.00 -13.06 3.73
N VAL A 98 13.75 -14.30 3.32
CA VAL A 98 13.69 -14.63 1.88
C VAL A 98 12.53 -13.88 1.21
N MET A 99 11.37 -13.84 1.84
CA MET A 99 10.22 -13.10 1.31
C MET A 99 10.55 -11.59 1.15
N HIS A 100 11.20 -10.97 2.14
CA HIS A 100 11.64 -9.58 2.06
C HIS A 100 12.53 -9.31 0.82
N LEU A 101 13.48 -10.21 0.53
CA LEU A 101 14.32 -10.11 -0.68
C LEU A 101 13.51 -10.24 -1.96
N VAL A 102 12.54 -11.16 -1.97
CA VAL A 102 11.64 -11.35 -3.12
C VAL A 102 10.79 -10.12 -3.36
N ASP A 103 10.22 -9.53 -2.30
CA ASP A 103 9.37 -8.34 -2.42
C ASP A 103 10.18 -7.11 -2.90
N ILE A 104 11.42 -6.95 -2.45
CA ILE A 104 12.35 -5.95 -3.01
C ILE A 104 12.61 -6.21 -4.50
N GLY A 105 12.83 -7.47 -4.88
CA GLY A 105 13.00 -7.86 -6.28
C GLY A 105 11.78 -7.56 -7.14
N LEU A 106 10.58 -7.82 -6.61
CA LEU A 106 9.31 -7.49 -7.27
C LEU A 106 9.13 -5.99 -7.42
N ALA A 107 9.46 -5.20 -6.41
CA ALA A 107 9.42 -3.74 -6.48
C ALA A 107 10.37 -3.19 -7.56
N HIS A 108 11.59 -3.73 -7.68
CA HIS A 108 12.50 -3.41 -8.77
C HIS A 108 11.93 -3.80 -10.15
N TYR A 109 11.29 -4.97 -10.23
CA TYR A 109 10.63 -5.40 -11.48
C TYR A 109 9.51 -4.44 -11.89
N VAL A 110 8.66 -4.02 -10.93
CA VAL A 110 7.59 -3.06 -11.17
C VAL A 110 8.17 -1.71 -11.61
N ALA A 111 9.19 -1.20 -10.92
CA ALA A 111 9.87 0.04 -11.25
C ALA A 111 10.40 0.02 -12.70
N LYS A 112 11.07 -1.07 -13.09
CA LYS A 112 11.54 -1.26 -14.46
C LYS A 112 10.39 -1.26 -15.48
N ARG A 113 9.26 -1.91 -15.16
CA ARG A 113 8.05 -1.93 -16.00
C ARG A 113 7.41 -0.56 -16.17
N GLN A 114 7.56 0.31 -15.18
CA GLN A 114 7.08 1.69 -15.19
C GLN A 114 8.11 2.67 -15.80
N GLY A 115 9.27 2.19 -16.27
CA GLY A 115 10.33 3.05 -16.84
C GLY A 115 11.06 3.88 -15.78
N ARG A 116 10.98 3.52 -14.50
CA ARG A 116 11.66 4.23 -13.42
C ARG A 116 13.16 3.86 -13.42
N ALA A 117 14.01 4.83 -13.11
CA ALA A 117 15.44 4.57 -12.91
C ALA A 117 15.66 3.59 -11.75
N ILE A 118 16.62 2.67 -11.90
CA ILE A 118 16.98 1.74 -10.83
C ILE A 118 17.62 2.52 -9.68
N THR A 119 17.08 2.34 -8.48
CA THR A 119 17.57 2.96 -7.25
C THR A 119 17.56 1.97 -6.10
N ARG A 120 18.20 2.33 -4.98
CA ARG A 120 18.28 1.48 -3.80
C ARG A 120 16.92 1.41 -3.09
N LEU A 121 16.28 0.23 -3.10
CA LEU A 121 15.02 -0.04 -2.40
C LEU A 121 15.21 -0.72 -1.04
N TRP A 122 16.44 -1.04 -0.64
CA TRP A 122 16.71 -1.73 0.62
C TRP A 122 16.19 -0.94 1.83
N TYR A 123 15.41 -1.60 2.68
CA TYR A 123 14.88 -1.10 3.95
C TYR A 123 14.92 -2.21 5.01
N SER A 124 14.60 -1.88 6.26
CA SER A 124 14.59 -2.87 7.35
C SER A 124 13.41 -3.83 7.19
N ALA A 125 13.69 -5.13 7.26
CA ALA A 125 12.67 -6.17 7.36
C ALA A 125 11.90 -6.13 8.70
N HIS A 126 12.42 -5.39 9.67
CA HIS A 126 11.84 -5.20 10.99
C HIS A 126 11.32 -3.77 11.12
N LEU A 127 10.01 -3.61 11.27
CA LEU A 127 9.39 -2.33 11.58
C LEU A 127 9.47 -2.08 13.09
N GLN A 128 9.82 -0.87 13.45
CA GLN A 128 9.79 -0.36 14.81
C GLN A 128 8.79 0.79 14.87
N PRO A 129 7.48 0.52 15.02
CA PRO A 129 6.50 1.58 15.17
C PRO A 129 6.67 2.26 16.53
N ASP A 130 6.39 3.54 16.56
CA ASP A 130 6.35 4.32 17.80
C ASP A 130 5.00 4.11 18.50
N LEU A 131 3.93 3.92 17.70
CA LEU A 131 2.57 3.63 18.17
C LEU A 131 1.92 2.57 17.28
N THR A 132 1.05 1.77 17.88
CA THR A 132 0.23 0.80 17.17
C THR A 132 -1.25 1.14 17.31
N VAL A 133 -2.03 0.82 16.26
CA VAL A 133 -3.46 1.10 16.18
C VAL A 133 -4.23 -0.14 15.75
N GLY A 134 -5.46 -0.26 16.22
CA GLY A 134 -6.41 -1.29 15.84
C GLY A 134 -7.58 -0.74 15.04
N ASP A 135 -8.54 -1.60 14.79
CA ASP A 135 -9.77 -1.24 14.08
C ASP A 135 -10.58 -0.19 14.82
N SER A 136 -11.06 0.80 14.11
CA SER A 136 -11.84 1.93 14.64
C SER A 136 -11.06 2.92 15.52
N ASP A 137 -9.79 2.71 15.78
CA ASP A 137 -8.95 3.72 16.44
C ASP A 137 -8.81 4.97 15.55
N THR A 138 -8.45 6.08 16.16
CA THR A 138 -8.04 7.29 15.44
C THR A 138 -6.52 7.37 15.33
N ILE A 139 -6.03 8.06 14.29
CA ILE A 139 -4.59 8.28 14.16
C ILE A 139 -4.13 9.31 15.21
N PRO A 140 -3.10 9.02 16.02
CA PRO A 140 -2.59 9.95 17.01
C PRO A 140 -2.32 11.34 16.45
N GLN A 141 -2.84 12.37 17.09
CA GLN A 141 -2.84 13.78 16.66
C GLN A 141 -3.74 14.11 15.44
N PHE A 142 -4.42 13.13 14.82
CA PHE A 142 -5.27 13.30 13.64
C PHE A 142 -6.61 12.60 13.86
N ASP A 143 -7.39 13.08 14.84
CA ASP A 143 -8.61 12.44 15.32
C ASP A 143 -9.74 12.38 14.29
N ASP A 144 -9.62 13.10 13.19
CA ASP A 144 -10.50 13.07 12.03
C ASP A 144 -10.16 11.94 11.03
N TRP A 145 -9.13 11.13 11.32
CA TRP A 145 -8.76 9.94 10.57
C TRP A 145 -9.00 8.68 11.38
N GLN A 146 -9.95 7.86 10.93
CA GLN A 146 -10.25 6.57 11.52
C GLN A 146 -9.46 5.46 10.82
N VAL A 147 -8.90 4.56 11.61
CA VAL A 147 -8.23 3.35 11.15
C VAL A 147 -9.26 2.26 10.87
N LEU A 148 -9.08 1.56 9.78
CA LEU A 148 -9.80 0.36 9.42
C LEU A 148 -8.79 -0.76 9.26
N GLU A 149 -8.90 -1.81 10.05
CA GLU A 149 -8.20 -3.05 9.73
C GLU A 149 -8.86 -3.67 8.50
N THR A 150 -8.09 -3.81 7.44
CA THR A 150 -8.52 -4.35 6.15
C THR A 150 -7.58 -5.45 5.66
N PRO A 151 -7.33 -6.49 6.50
CA PRO A 151 -6.41 -7.57 6.14
C PRO A 151 -6.92 -8.40 4.96
N GLY A 152 -6.01 -9.18 4.38
CA GLY A 152 -6.32 -10.11 3.29
C GLY A 152 -5.26 -10.13 2.21
N HIS A 153 -4.68 -8.98 1.87
CA HIS A 153 -3.45 -8.88 1.09
C HIS A 153 -2.27 -9.35 1.95
N THR A 154 -2.12 -8.76 3.13
CA THR A 154 -1.33 -9.30 4.24
C THR A 154 -2.24 -9.60 5.44
N ASP A 155 -1.67 -9.92 6.60
CA ASP A 155 -2.40 -10.14 7.86
C ASP A 155 -2.61 -8.86 8.67
N ARG A 156 -2.08 -7.72 8.20
CA ARG A 156 -1.96 -6.47 8.95
C ARG A 156 -2.29 -5.21 8.15
N ASP A 157 -2.98 -5.36 7.02
CA ASP A 157 -3.30 -4.23 6.16
C ASP A 157 -4.21 -3.23 6.87
N LEU A 158 -3.89 -1.95 6.75
CA LEU A 158 -4.71 -0.85 7.22
C LEU A 158 -5.25 -0.05 6.03
N SER A 159 -6.47 0.45 6.19
CA SER A 159 -7.03 1.55 5.40
C SER A 159 -7.31 2.72 6.32
N LEU A 160 -7.34 3.95 5.79
CA LEU A 160 -7.52 5.16 6.56
C LEU A 160 -8.72 5.95 6.04
N PHE A 161 -9.70 6.18 6.89
CA PHE A 161 -10.93 6.86 6.53
C PHE A 161 -10.98 8.28 7.13
N HIS A 162 -11.02 9.29 6.27
CA HIS A 162 -11.16 10.68 6.69
C HIS A 162 -12.63 11.01 6.94
N LEU A 163 -12.99 11.13 8.21
CA LEU A 163 -14.38 11.30 8.66
C LEU A 163 -15.09 12.50 8.02
N PRO A 164 -14.49 13.73 7.99
CA PRO A 164 -15.19 14.89 7.45
C PRO A 164 -15.46 14.83 5.94
N SER A 165 -14.49 14.37 5.14
CA SER A 165 -14.66 14.31 3.67
C SER A 165 -15.19 12.96 3.20
N ARG A 166 -15.26 11.96 4.06
CA ARG A 166 -15.63 10.57 3.76
C ARG A 166 -14.75 9.93 2.66
N GLN A 167 -13.53 10.38 2.52
CA GLN A 167 -12.55 9.76 1.64
C GLN A 167 -11.83 8.61 2.37
N VAL A 168 -11.49 7.56 1.65
CA VAL A 168 -10.76 6.42 2.21
C VAL A 168 -9.49 6.15 1.43
N TYR A 169 -8.36 6.02 2.13
CA TYR A 169 -7.13 5.47 1.57
C TYR A 169 -7.10 3.97 1.83
N THR A 170 -7.02 3.18 0.78
CA THR A 170 -7.17 1.72 0.86
C THR A 170 -5.87 0.97 0.65
N ALA A 171 -4.73 1.66 0.54
CA ALA A 171 -3.45 1.04 0.23
C ALA A 171 -3.60 0.01 -0.92
N ASP A 172 -3.24 -1.26 -0.65
CA ASP A 172 -3.30 -2.35 -1.63
C ASP A 172 -4.59 -3.17 -1.57
N LEU A 173 -5.57 -2.80 -0.74
CA LEU A 173 -6.87 -3.48 -0.75
C LEU A 173 -7.53 -3.36 -2.13
N ILE A 174 -7.43 -2.20 -2.78
CA ILE A 174 -7.99 -1.94 -4.10
C ILE A 174 -6.90 -1.40 -5.01
N ILE A 175 -6.65 -2.09 -6.12
CA ILE A 175 -5.65 -1.73 -7.12
C ILE A 175 -6.35 -1.46 -8.45
N LYS A 176 -5.99 -0.35 -9.11
CA LYS A 176 -6.47 -0.03 -10.46
C LYS A 176 -5.29 0.15 -11.41
N LEU A 177 -5.14 -0.77 -12.33
CA LEU A 177 -4.11 -0.70 -13.38
C LEU A 177 -4.76 -0.30 -14.71
N ARG A 178 -4.41 0.89 -15.23
CA ARG A 178 -5.00 1.46 -16.46
C ARG A 178 -6.53 1.55 -16.32
N HIS A 179 -7.26 0.65 -16.99
CA HIS A 179 -8.74 0.66 -17.04
C HIS A 179 -9.38 -0.48 -16.22
N LYS A 180 -8.59 -1.28 -15.52
CA LYS A 180 -9.07 -2.48 -14.81
C LYS A 180 -8.73 -2.43 -13.33
N PHE A 181 -9.69 -2.78 -12.51
CA PHE A 181 -9.42 -3.17 -11.14
C PHE A 181 -8.82 -4.58 -11.12
N VAL A 182 -7.84 -4.78 -10.28
CA VAL A 182 -7.19 -6.08 -10.08
C VAL A 182 -7.04 -6.35 -8.59
N ALA A 183 -7.17 -7.60 -8.21
CA ALA A 183 -6.85 -8.01 -6.85
C ALA A 183 -5.33 -7.88 -6.62
N PRO A 184 -4.90 -7.48 -5.42
CA PRO A 184 -3.47 -7.39 -5.09
C PRO A 184 -2.78 -8.76 -5.16
N PHE A 185 -1.47 -8.72 -5.13
CA PHE A 185 -0.63 -9.90 -4.99
C PHE A 185 0.49 -9.63 -3.96
N PRO A 186 0.66 -10.53 -2.98
CA PRO A 186 -0.09 -11.77 -2.74
C PRO A 186 -1.52 -11.52 -2.22
N ILE A 187 -2.34 -12.57 -2.13
CA ILE A 187 -3.54 -12.62 -1.30
C ILE A 187 -3.28 -13.67 -0.22
N TYR A 188 -3.14 -13.19 1.02
CA TYR A 188 -2.85 -14.02 2.17
C TYR A 188 -4.09 -14.80 2.65
N ASP A 189 -5.25 -14.13 2.73
CA ASP A 189 -6.52 -14.76 3.05
C ASP A 189 -7.65 -14.20 2.17
N PRO A 190 -8.15 -14.98 1.20
CA PRO A 190 -9.20 -14.56 0.29
C PRO A 190 -10.53 -14.25 0.97
N LYS A 191 -10.89 -14.96 2.05
CA LYS A 191 -12.15 -14.73 2.76
C LYS A 191 -12.11 -13.41 3.51
N VAL A 192 -11.02 -13.19 4.22
CA VAL A 192 -10.79 -11.95 4.96
C VAL A 192 -10.66 -10.76 4.01
N TYR A 193 -10.01 -10.94 2.85
CA TYR A 193 -9.94 -9.92 1.79
C TYR A 193 -11.32 -9.47 1.30
N ILE A 194 -12.25 -10.44 1.10
CA ILE A 194 -13.64 -10.13 0.73
C ILE A 194 -14.35 -9.35 1.84
N GLN A 195 -14.16 -9.73 3.10
CA GLN A 195 -14.73 -9.01 4.26
C GLN A 195 -14.19 -7.58 4.34
N SER A 196 -12.91 -7.39 4.06
CA SER A 196 -12.28 -6.06 4.02
C SER A 196 -12.84 -5.18 2.90
N LEU A 197 -13.08 -5.74 1.71
CA LEU A 197 -13.77 -5.02 0.62
C LEU A 197 -15.20 -4.63 1.02
N GLN A 198 -15.95 -5.55 1.65
CA GLN A 198 -17.30 -5.28 2.12
C GLN A 198 -17.31 -4.19 3.19
N LYS A 199 -16.38 -4.22 4.14
CA LYS A 199 -16.21 -3.19 5.17
C LYS A 199 -16.05 -1.80 4.57
N VAL A 200 -15.17 -1.65 3.57
CA VAL A 200 -14.98 -0.36 2.89
C VAL A 200 -16.21 0.06 2.09
N LYS A 201 -16.87 -0.88 1.40
CA LYS A 201 -18.14 -0.63 0.68
C LYS A 201 -19.22 -0.07 1.61
N ASP A 202 -19.38 -0.67 2.80
CA ASP A 202 -20.43 -0.30 3.76
C ASP A 202 -20.26 1.12 4.33
N LEU A 203 -19.05 1.64 4.33
CA LEU A 203 -18.77 3.04 4.68
C LEU A 203 -19.32 4.02 3.64
N LYS A 204 -19.66 3.58 2.42
CA LYS A 204 -20.09 4.45 1.31
C LYS A 204 -19.15 5.65 1.15
N PRO A 205 -17.86 5.43 0.89
CA PRO A 205 -16.90 6.52 0.79
C PRO A 205 -17.23 7.44 -0.38
N SER A 206 -16.99 8.74 -0.21
CA SER A 206 -17.14 9.72 -1.28
C SER A 206 -16.09 9.53 -2.37
N ASN A 207 -14.88 9.08 -1.99
CA ASN A 207 -13.77 8.83 -2.88
C ASN A 207 -12.82 7.79 -2.28
N VAL A 208 -12.21 6.97 -3.14
CA VAL A 208 -11.23 5.94 -2.77
C VAL A 208 -9.88 6.33 -3.33
N MET A 209 -8.90 6.48 -2.45
CA MET A 209 -7.50 6.74 -2.77
C MET A 209 -6.74 5.42 -2.76
N MET A 210 -6.07 5.09 -3.84
CA MET A 210 -5.37 3.82 -4.03
C MET A 210 -3.86 4.04 -4.15
N ALA A 211 -3.06 3.18 -3.54
CA ALA A 211 -1.61 3.20 -3.71
C ALA A 211 -1.23 2.90 -5.17
N HIS A 212 -1.83 1.88 -5.76
CA HIS A 212 -1.63 1.55 -7.17
C HIS A 212 -2.86 1.95 -7.99
N GLY A 213 -2.89 3.19 -8.44
CA GLY A 213 -3.99 3.77 -9.20
C GLY A 213 -4.09 5.27 -9.03
N CYS A 214 -5.34 5.74 -8.98
CA CYS A 214 -5.68 7.13 -8.73
C CYS A 214 -6.81 7.19 -7.70
N GLU A 215 -7.09 8.37 -7.23
CA GLU A 215 -8.32 8.63 -6.46
C GLU A 215 -9.54 8.60 -7.39
N LEU A 216 -10.61 7.95 -6.94
CA LEU A 216 -11.80 7.72 -7.75
C LEU A 216 -13.01 7.46 -6.86
N ALA A 217 -14.15 8.04 -7.20
CA ALA A 217 -15.42 7.61 -6.65
C ALA A 217 -15.75 6.20 -7.16
N ILE A 218 -15.99 5.27 -6.24
CA ILE A 218 -16.34 3.88 -6.55
C ILE A 218 -17.76 3.65 -6.04
N ASP A 219 -18.66 3.30 -6.95
CA ASP A 219 -20.06 2.99 -6.62
C ASP A 219 -20.21 1.57 -6.04
N ALA A 220 -21.36 1.32 -5.44
CA ALA A 220 -21.68 0.03 -4.83
C ALA A 220 -21.61 -1.12 -5.84
N ALA A 221 -22.04 -0.90 -7.09
CA ALA A 221 -22.01 -1.93 -8.13
C ALA A 221 -20.59 -2.31 -8.54
N THR A 222 -19.66 -1.35 -8.52
CA THR A 222 -18.23 -1.61 -8.75
C THR A 222 -17.61 -2.38 -7.57
N PHE A 223 -17.96 -2.05 -6.32
CA PHE A 223 -17.56 -2.87 -5.17
C PHE A 223 -18.08 -4.30 -5.26
N ASP A 224 -19.35 -4.51 -5.67
CA ASP A 224 -19.92 -5.85 -5.86
C ASP A 224 -19.14 -6.64 -6.91
N LYS A 225 -18.73 -6.01 -8.01
CA LYS A 225 -17.86 -6.63 -9.02
C LYS A 225 -16.49 -7.00 -8.45
N LEU A 226 -15.86 -6.11 -7.66
CA LEU A 226 -14.58 -6.40 -7.00
C LEU A 226 -14.70 -7.62 -6.07
N ILE A 227 -15.75 -7.68 -5.26
CA ILE A 227 -16.05 -8.80 -4.36
C ILE A 227 -16.29 -10.08 -5.15
N ALA A 228 -17.11 -10.05 -6.20
CA ALA A 228 -17.40 -11.21 -7.03
C ALA A 228 -16.15 -11.74 -7.78
N GLN A 229 -15.23 -10.86 -8.14
CA GLN A 229 -13.97 -11.18 -8.84
C GLN A 229 -12.81 -11.49 -7.89
N ALA A 230 -13.01 -11.37 -6.58
CA ALA A 230 -11.99 -11.66 -5.60
C ALA A 230 -11.49 -13.12 -5.73
N PRO A 231 -10.19 -13.35 -5.51
CA PRO A 231 -9.64 -14.70 -5.56
C PRO A 231 -10.34 -15.62 -4.57
N LYS A 232 -10.72 -16.83 -5.03
CA LYS A 232 -11.33 -17.86 -4.17
C LYS A 232 -10.31 -18.65 -3.36
N HIS A 233 -9.04 -18.61 -3.76
CA HIS A 233 -7.95 -19.33 -3.15
C HIS A 233 -6.78 -18.40 -2.85
N ARG A 234 -6.01 -18.75 -1.82
CA ARG A 234 -4.78 -18.06 -1.46
C ARG A 234 -3.85 -17.99 -2.68
N ARG A 235 -3.30 -16.82 -2.94
CA ARG A 235 -2.31 -16.60 -3.99
C ARG A 235 -0.97 -16.30 -3.35
N THR A 236 -0.07 -17.29 -3.33
CA THR A 236 1.28 -17.14 -2.84
C THR A 236 2.29 -17.08 -3.99
N ILE A 237 3.53 -16.70 -3.70
CA ILE A 237 4.63 -16.76 -4.67
C ILE A 237 4.80 -18.18 -5.20
N LYS A 238 4.68 -19.21 -4.31
CA LYS A 238 4.73 -20.63 -4.70
C LYS A 238 3.64 -20.98 -5.71
N ASP A 239 2.41 -20.52 -5.49
CA ASP A 239 1.29 -20.78 -6.40
C ASP A 239 1.50 -20.08 -7.74
N THR A 240 2.03 -18.85 -7.74
CA THR A 240 2.33 -18.12 -8.99
C THR A 240 3.45 -18.78 -9.79
N ILE A 241 4.50 -19.25 -9.13
CA ILE A 241 5.60 -19.99 -9.79
C ILE A 241 5.05 -21.31 -10.35
N LYS A 242 4.26 -22.06 -9.57
CA LYS A 242 3.63 -23.30 -10.00
C LYS A 242 2.72 -23.08 -11.22
N HIS A 243 1.88 -22.05 -11.20
CA HIS A 243 1.03 -21.68 -12.33
C HIS A 243 1.84 -21.30 -13.58
N LYS A 244 2.90 -20.51 -13.44
CA LYS A 244 3.77 -20.15 -14.58
C LYS A 244 4.53 -21.36 -15.14
N LEU A 245 4.96 -22.28 -14.29
CA LEU A 245 5.62 -23.51 -14.73
C LEU A 245 4.64 -24.44 -15.44
N LEU A 246 3.43 -24.62 -14.90
CA LEU A 246 2.38 -25.41 -15.52
C LEU A 246 1.92 -24.80 -16.85
N TRP A 247 1.82 -23.46 -16.93
CA TRP A 247 1.46 -22.76 -18.16
C TRP A 247 2.52 -22.94 -19.25
N ARG A 248 3.83 -22.87 -18.89
CA ARG A 248 4.93 -23.18 -19.81
C ARG A 248 4.93 -24.64 -20.26
N GLN A 249 4.47 -25.59 -19.45
CA GLN A 249 4.33 -26.98 -19.85
C GLN A 249 3.15 -27.21 -20.77
N ASN A 250 2.05 -26.47 -20.62
CA ASN A 250 0.85 -26.59 -21.45
C ASN A 250 0.91 -25.78 -22.77
N ASP A 251 1.66 -24.67 -22.79
CA ASP A 251 2.05 -23.97 -24.04
C ASP A 251 3.24 -24.63 -24.71
N GLY A 252 3.65 -25.75 -24.12
CA GLY A 252 4.79 -26.52 -24.52
C GLY A 252 4.64 -27.15 -25.88
N PHE A 253 5.62 -26.89 -26.66
CA PHE A 253 6.17 -27.79 -27.63
C PHE A 253 5.23 -28.22 -28.78
N SER A 254 4.53 -27.33 -29.40
CA SER A 254 4.20 -27.48 -30.80
C SER A 254 5.38 -26.93 -31.64
N LEU A 255 6.43 -27.69 -31.73
CA LEU A 255 7.40 -27.62 -32.82
C LEU A 255 6.64 -27.96 -34.11
N ARG A 256 5.93 -27.00 -34.69
CA ARG A 256 5.55 -27.09 -36.12
C ARG A 256 6.84 -27.09 -36.91
N LYS A 257 7.28 -28.28 -37.27
CA LYS A 257 8.21 -28.51 -38.40
C LYS A 257 7.67 -27.71 -39.58
N ARG A 258 8.32 -26.59 -39.93
CA ARG A 258 8.20 -26.01 -41.26
C ARG A 258 8.82 -27.04 -42.21
N LYS A 259 7.97 -27.78 -42.92
CA LYS A 259 8.39 -28.46 -44.14
C LYS A 259 8.79 -27.41 -45.19
N ARG A 260 9.91 -27.64 -45.76
CA ARG A 260 10.42 -26.95 -46.97
C ARG A 260 9.43 -27.06 -48.13
#